data_0b6afe67874b2d42048aa462764bdbff
#
_entry.id   0b6afe67874b2d42048aa462764bdbff
#
_cell.length_a   1.000
_cell.length_b   1.000
_cell.length_c   1.000
_cell.angle_alpha   90.00
_cell.angle_beta   90.00
_cell.angle_gamma   90.00
#
_symmetry.space_group_name_H-M   'P 1'
#
loop_
_entity.id
_entity.type
_entity.pdbx_description
1 polymer ?
#
loop_
_entity_poly.entity_id
_entity_poly.type
_entity_poly.pdbx_seq_one_letter_code
_entity_poly.pdbx_strand_id
1 'polypeptide(L)'
;MRAKRILLCAVSLVLFLLIVMRIVHVNTNVLTIPEERYAQNQWVELNGAFQEMDDEKTEGYSVRILGAEQLTYNEFLEKYGASENPPEGKDDIETVLDVEYEFRNVGNSDGYLLLIQYMISGPYYSLIFDSTLWSVCTPTGEGQLATALQEDTTYSFHVPYIFAGGFSKDLEGEKLAAVVSRIPVKKMIEFTL
;
A
#
# COMPACT_ATOMS: atom_id res chain seq x y z
N MET A 1 -31.47 31.67 -43.49
CA MET A 1 -30.18 31.44 -42.78
C MET A 1 -30.23 31.65 -41.29
N ARG A 2 -30.88 32.66 -40.71
CA ARG A 2 -30.96 32.94 -39.28
C ARG A 2 -31.60 31.79 -38.46
N ALA A 3 -32.74 31.23 -38.90
CA ALA A 3 -33.43 30.15 -38.19
C ALA A 3 -32.58 28.87 -38.02
N LYS A 4 -31.81 28.47 -39.06
CA LYS A 4 -30.89 27.31 -38.95
C LYS A 4 -29.77 27.55 -37.91
N ARG A 5 -29.24 28.78 -37.81
CA ARG A 5 -28.22 29.12 -36.83
C ARG A 5 -28.80 29.10 -35.39
N ILE A 6 -30.02 29.62 -35.21
CA ILE A 6 -30.70 29.60 -33.90
C ILE A 6 -30.98 28.15 -33.49
N LEU A 7 -31.45 27.29 -34.37
CA LEU A 7 -31.65 25.89 -34.11
C LEU A 7 -30.35 25.17 -33.71
N LEU A 8 -29.26 25.44 -34.44
CA LEU A 8 -27.96 24.86 -34.16
C LEU A 8 -27.46 25.27 -32.76
N CYS A 9 -27.56 26.56 -32.40
CA CYS A 9 -27.20 27.05 -31.10
C CYS A 9 -28.07 26.42 -29.98
N ALA A 10 -29.37 26.26 -30.21
CA ALA A 10 -30.26 25.62 -29.23
C ALA A 10 -29.89 24.15 -29.00
N VAL A 11 -29.62 23.40 -30.10
CA VAL A 11 -29.18 21.99 -29.96
C VAL A 11 -27.84 21.87 -29.27
N SER A 12 -26.88 22.76 -29.61
CA SER A 12 -25.58 22.75 -28.92
C SER A 12 -25.69 23.06 -27.42
N LEU A 13 -26.57 24.00 -27.06
CA LEU A 13 -26.82 24.33 -25.64
C LEU A 13 -27.43 23.15 -24.88
N VAL A 14 -28.43 22.45 -25.50
CA VAL A 14 -29.03 21.27 -24.89
C VAL A 14 -28.00 20.15 -24.71
N LEU A 15 -27.17 19.88 -25.69
CA LEU A 15 -26.10 18.89 -25.62
C LEU A 15 -25.10 19.25 -24.52
N PHE A 16 -24.69 20.50 -24.42
CA PHE A 16 -23.80 20.99 -23.36
C PHE A 16 -24.41 20.75 -21.98
N LEU A 17 -25.68 21.12 -21.79
CA LEU A 17 -26.36 20.90 -20.51
C LEU A 17 -26.46 19.41 -20.14
N LEU A 18 -26.73 18.54 -21.11
CA LEU A 18 -26.75 17.09 -20.88
C LEU A 18 -25.38 16.54 -20.49
N ILE A 19 -24.30 17.03 -21.11
CA ILE A 19 -22.93 16.66 -20.75
C ILE A 19 -22.62 17.12 -19.32
N VAL A 20 -22.93 18.36 -18.96
CA VAL A 20 -22.72 18.90 -17.62
C VAL A 20 -23.50 18.09 -16.57
N MET A 21 -24.79 17.82 -16.83
CA MET A 21 -25.60 16.97 -15.94
C MET A 21 -25.01 15.57 -15.77
N ARG A 22 -24.51 14.98 -16.86
CA ARG A 22 -23.86 13.66 -16.81
C ARG A 22 -22.58 13.68 -15.97
N ILE A 23 -21.73 14.71 -16.15
CA ILE A 23 -20.51 14.89 -15.36
C ILE A 23 -20.84 15.03 -13.88
N VAL A 24 -21.80 15.91 -13.54
CA VAL A 24 -22.25 16.08 -12.15
C VAL A 24 -22.79 14.77 -11.58
N HIS A 25 -23.67 14.10 -12.31
CA HIS A 25 -24.25 12.84 -11.88
C HIS A 25 -23.20 11.75 -11.61
N VAL A 26 -22.22 11.61 -12.50
CA VAL A 26 -21.11 10.63 -12.31
C VAL A 26 -20.29 11.01 -11.10
N ASN A 27 -19.88 12.28 -10.95
CA ASN A 27 -19.02 12.71 -9.86
C ASN A 27 -19.70 12.67 -8.50
N THR A 28 -21.01 12.89 -8.41
CA THR A 28 -21.76 12.81 -7.14
C THR A 28 -22.11 11.39 -6.73
N ASN A 29 -22.06 10.42 -7.65
CA ASN A 29 -22.35 9.01 -7.36
C ASN A 29 -21.08 8.12 -7.36
N VAL A 30 -19.88 8.73 -7.32
CA VAL A 30 -18.64 7.96 -7.10
C VAL A 30 -18.65 7.43 -5.67
N LEU A 31 -18.49 6.12 -5.55
CA LEU A 31 -18.28 5.49 -4.24
C LEU A 31 -16.92 5.97 -3.70
N THR A 32 -16.93 6.76 -2.64
CA THR A 32 -15.71 7.14 -1.93
C THR A 32 -15.47 6.17 -0.80
N ILE A 33 -14.32 5.51 -0.82
CA ILE A 33 -13.87 4.67 0.30
C ILE A 33 -13.40 5.61 1.41
N PRO A 34 -13.92 5.49 2.63
CA PRO A 34 -13.43 6.28 3.76
C PRO A 34 -11.94 6.03 4.01
N GLU A 35 -11.22 7.09 4.34
CA GLU A 35 -9.80 7.01 4.70
C GLU A 35 -9.60 7.29 6.19
N GLU A 36 -8.81 6.45 6.85
CA GLU A 36 -8.35 6.62 8.22
C GLU A 36 -6.82 6.70 8.24
N ARG A 37 -6.28 7.66 9.00
CA ARG A 37 -4.85 7.91 9.10
C ARG A 37 -4.40 7.78 10.55
N TYR A 38 -3.31 7.07 10.75
CA TYR A 38 -2.76 6.75 12.05
C TYR A 38 -1.29 7.17 12.11
N ALA A 39 -0.79 7.49 13.28
CA ALA A 39 0.61 7.79 13.47
C ALA A 39 1.45 6.51 13.59
N GLN A 40 2.76 6.62 13.33
CA GLN A 40 3.75 5.59 13.64
C GLN A 40 3.64 5.16 15.11
N ASN A 41 3.87 3.89 15.39
CA ASN A 41 3.73 3.23 16.69
C ASN A 41 2.29 3.11 17.22
N GLN A 42 1.30 3.66 16.54
CA GLN A 42 -0.10 3.49 16.90
C GLN A 42 -0.63 2.16 16.37
N TRP A 43 -1.29 1.37 17.21
CA TRP A 43 -2.02 0.19 16.78
C TRP A 43 -3.21 0.56 15.90
N VAL A 44 -3.29 -0.08 14.74
CA VAL A 44 -4.39 0.04 13.79
C VAL A 44 -5.14 -1.27 13.76
N GLU A 45 -6.31 -1.30 14.37
CA GLU A 45 -7.21 -2.46 14.31
C GLU A 45 -7.75 -2.57 12.88
N LEU A 46 -7.60 -3.73 12.22
CA LEU A 46 -8.10 -3.91 10.86
C LEU A 46 -9.62 -4.05 10.85
N ASN A 47 -10.21 -4.76 11.83
CA ASN A 47 -11.66 -4.88 12.00
C ASN A 47 -12.38 -5.34 10.73
N GLY A 48 -11.86 -6.37 10.06
CA GLY A 48 -12.40 -6.88 8.80
C GLY A 48 -12.05 -6.04 7.57
N ALA A 49 -11.30 -4.95 7.71
CA ALA A 49 -10.80 -4.22 6.54
C ALA A 49 -9.61 -4.97 5.92
N PHE A 50 -9.64 -5.14 4.60
CA PHE A 50 -8.75 -6.01 3.84
C PHE A 50 -8.10 -5.27 2.67
N GLN A 51 -7.12 -5.90 2.01
CA GLN A 51 -6.42 -5.31 0.87
C GLN A 51 -7.15 -5.57 -0.46
N GLU A 52 -7.50 -6.81 -0.74
CA GLU A 52 -8.03 -7.19 -2.04
C GLU A 52 -9.23 -8.15 -1.94
N MET A 53 -9.18 -9.10 -1.02
CA MET A 53 -10.16 -10.20 -0.93
C MET A 53 -10.83 -10.23 0.44
N ASP A 54 -12.14 -10.37 0.47
CA ASP A 54 -12.94 -10.44 1.69
C ASP A 54 -12.71 -11.72 2.52
N ASP A 55 -12.08 -12.74 1.92
CA ASP A 55 -11.65 -13.96 2.60
C ASP A 55 -10.37 -13.79 3.44
N GLU A 56 -9.72 -12.61 3.41
CA GLU A 56 -8.60 -12.29 4.30
C GLU A 56 -9.01 -12.35 5.78
N LYS A 57 -10.29 -12.07 6.11
CA LYS A 57 -10.86 -12.19 7.46
C LYS A 57 -10.00 -11.56 8.55
N THR A 58 -9.79 -10.27 8.46
CA THR A 58 -8.84 -9.55 9.31
C THR A 58 -9.40 -9.10 10.67
N GLU A 59 -10.57 -9.58 11.08
CA GLU A 59 -11.09 -9.38 12.44
C GLU A 59 -10.07 -9.90 13.48
N GLY A 60 -9.78 -9.10 14.50
CA GLY A 60 -8.79 -9.45 15.52
C GLY A 60 -7.34 -9.17 15.12
N TYR A 61 -7.07 -8.90 13.85
CA TYR A 61 -5.75 -8.44 13.43
C TYR A 61 -5.59 -6.94 13.66
N SER A 62 -4.41 -6.57 14.14
CA SER A 62 -3.95 -5.19 14.23
C SER A 62 -2.50 -5.07 13.80
N VAL A 63 -2.13 -3.88 13.33
CA VAL A 63 -0.79 -3.59 12.79
C VAL A 63 -0.30 -2.25 13.28
N ARG A 64 1.02 -2.13 13.48
CA ARG A 64 1.71 -0.85 13.65
C ARG A 64 3.07 -0.88 12.96
N ILE A 65 3.64 0.29 12.68
CA ILE A 65 5.01 0.44 12.21
C ILE A 65 5.87 0.78 13.41
N LEU A 66 6.93 -0.02 13.65
CA LEU A 66 7.91 0.23 14.70
C LEU A 66 9.01 1.17 14.20
N GLY A 67 9.49 0.95 12.97
CA GLY A 67 10.55 1.74 12.36
C GLY A 67 10.56 1.59 10.85
N ALA A 68 11.36 2.46 10.21
CA ALA A 68 11.65 2.36 8.80
C ALA A 68 13.02 2.98 8.52
N GLU A 69 13.75 2.42 7.59
CA GLU A 69 15.04 2.96 7.14
C GLU A 69 15.21 2.78 5.65
N GLN A 70 15.84 3.75 5.02
CA GLN A 70 16.26 3.64 3.62
C GLN A 70 17.71 3.16 3.59
N LEU A 71 17.94 2.07 2.87
CA LEU A 71 19.24 1.46 2.70
C LEU A 71 19.61 1.45 1.21
N THR A 72 20.89 1.50 0.90
CA THR A 72 21.35 1.05 -0.41
C THR A 72 21.12 -0.46 -0.54
N TYR A 73 21.02 -0.97 -1.76
CA TYR A 73 20.85 -2.41 -1.97
C TYR A 73 21.94 -3.24 -1.28
N ASN A 74 23.20 -2.80 -1.34
CA ASN A 74 24.30 -3.49 -0.68
C ASN A 74 24.19 -3.49 0.84
N GLU A 75 23.81 -2.36 1.46
CA GLU A 75 23.58 -2.27 2.91
C GLU A 75 22.44 -3.18 3.34
N PHE A 76 21.37 -3.28 2.55
CA PHE A 76 20.29 -4.21 2.79
C PHE A 76 20.77 -5.67 2.78
N LEU A 77 21.55 -6.06 1.77
CA LEU A 77 22.12 -7.42 1.70
C LEU A 77 23.07 -7.71 2.86
N GLU A 78 23.90 -6.75 3.25
CA GLU A 78 24.81 -6.89 4.40
C GLU A 78 24.02 -7.06 5.71
N LYS A 79 23.01 -6.24 5.93
CA LYS A 79 22.14 -6.31 7.12
C LYS A 79 21.52 -7.70 7.31
N TYR A 80 21.12 -8.35 6.22
CA TYR A 80 20.47 -9.67 6.26
C TYR A 80 21.39 -10.84 5.90
N GLY A 81 22.71 -10.61 5.76
CA GLY A 81 23.69 -11.66 5.53
C GLY A 81 23.62 -12.30 4.15
N ALA A 82 23.08 -11.61 3.14
CA ALA A 82 22.90 -12.10 1.78
C ALA A 82 23.94 -11.59 0.78
N SER A 83 24.97 -10.86 1.23
CA SER A 83 25.98 -10.23 0.34
C SER A 83 26.78 -11.24 -0.49
N GLU A 84 27.02 -12.46 0.03
CA GLU A 84 27.75 -13.49 -0.69
C GLU A 84 26.90 -14.19 -1.76
N ASN A 85 25.57 -14.18 -1.60
CA ASN A 85 24.61 -14.82 -2.50
C ASN A 85 23.45 -13.87 -2.77
N PRO A 86 23.67 -12.77 -3.49
CA PRO A 86 22.59 -11.80 -3.76
C PRO A 86 21.52 -12.43 -4.66
N PRO A 87 20.26 -12.03 -4.49
CA PRO A 87 19.17 -12.47 -5.36
C PRO A 87 19.44 -12.11 -6.83
N GLU A 88 19.16 -13.05 -7.73
CA GLU A 88 19.34 -12.83 -9.17
C GLU A 88 18.35 -11.78 -9.73
N GLY A 89 18.79 -11.02 -10.74
CA GLY A 89 17.94 -10.08 -11.48
C GLY A 89 17.54 -8.84 -10.67
N LYS A 90 18.32 -8.45 -9.67
CA LYS A 90 18.10 -7.28 -8.82
C LYS A 90 19.22 -6.23 -8.91
N ASP A 91 20.06 -6.31 -9.93
CA ASP A 91 21.21 -5.42 -10.12
C ASP A 91 20.81 -3.95 -10.41
N ASP A 92 19.57 -3.70 -10.77
CA ASP A 92 18.99 -2.38 -11.05
C ASP A 92 18.38 -1.70 -9.80
N ILE A 93 18.37 -2.39 -8.65
CA ILE A 93 17.87 -1.80 -7.41
C ILE A 93 19.00 -0.96 -6.78
N GLU A 94 18.76 0.35 -6.66
CA GLU A 94 19.70 1.24 -5.99
C GLU A 94 19.43 1.33 -4.49
N THR A 95 18.15 1.43 -4.11
CA THR A 95 17.71 1.64 -2.73
C THR A 95 16.52 0.77 -2.36
N VAL A 96 16.51 0.36 -1.09
CA VAL A 96 15.44 -0.40 -0.46
C VAL A 96 14.94 0.39 0.74
N LEU A 97 13.63 0.57 0.85
CA LEU A 97 12.99 1.02 2.07
C LEU A 97 12.61 -0.21 2.89
N ASP A 98 13.28 -0.41 4.00
CA ASP A 98 13.02 -1.49 4.95
C ASP A 98 12.09 -0.97 6.05
N VAL A 99 10.89 -1.53 6.15
CA VAL A 99 9.88 -1.12 7.14
C VAL A 99 9.63 -2.24 8.12
N GLU A 100 9.84 -1.98 9.40
CA GLU A 100 9.53 -2.91 10.47
C GLU A 100 8.08 -2.73 10.91
N TYR A 101 7.25 -3.75 10.61
CA TYR A 101 5.88 -3.85 11.10
C TYR A 101 5.80 -4.78 12.29
N GLU A 102 4.91 -4.47 13.22
CA GLU A 102 4.46 -5.41 14.22
C GLU A 102 2.98 -5.70 14.00
N PHE A 103 2.66 -6.98 13.90
CA PHE A 103 1.30 -7.48 13.74
C PHE A 103 0.89 -8.23 14.99
N ARG A 104 -0.37 -8.09 15.35
CA ARG A 104 -0.99 -8.82 16.45
C ARG A 104 -2.26 -9.48 15.96
N ASN A 105 -2.45 -10.72 16.33
CA ASN A 105 -3.68 -11.49 16.14
C ASN A 105 -4.31 -11.78 17.50
N VAL A 106 -5.58 -11.43 17.68
CA VAL A 106 -6.35 -11.70 18.89
C VAL A 106 -7.61 -12.48 18.50
N GLY A 107 -7.63 -13.76 18.86
CA GLY A 107 -8.80 -14.63 18.71
C GLY A 107 -9.20 -14.94 17.27
N ASN A 108 -8.32 -14.83 16.28
CA ASN A 108 -8.61 -15.16 14.88
C ASN A 108 -7.82 -16.39 14.43
N SER A 109 -8.54 -17.49 14.16
CA SER A 109 -7.95 -18.77 13.69
C SER A 109 -7.92 -18.93 12.17
N ASP A 110 -8.67 -18.10 11.42
CA ASP A 110 -8.97 -18.33 10.00
C ASP A 110 -8.43 -17.22 9.08
N GLY A 111 -8.02 -16.08 9.64
CA GLY A 111 -7.61 -14.91 8.88
C GLY A 111 -6.15 -14.94 8.46
N TYR A 112 -5.82 -14.07 7.50
CA TYR A 112 -4.45 -13.84 7.05
C TYR A 112 -4.26 -12.40 6.60
N LEU A 113 -3.01 -11.99 6.42
CA LEU A 113 -2.59 -10.68 5.93
C LEU A 113 -1.97 -10.84 4.55
N LEU A 114 -2.45 -10.10 3.58
CA LEU A 114 -1.92 -10.10 2.21
C LEU A 114 -0.82 -9.05 2.06
N LEU A 115 0.37 -9.34 2.61
CA LEU A 115 1.49 -8.38 2.70
C LEU A 115 1.99 -7.90 1.36
N ILE A 116 1.90 -8.71 0.29
CA ILE A 116 2.28 -8.31 -1.06
C ILE A 116 1.48 -7.09 -1.59
N GLN A 117 0.29 -6.88 -1.05
CA GLN A 117 -0.57 -5.75 -1.43
C GLN A 117 -0.31 -4.49 -0.58
N TYR A 118 0.53 -4.61 0.46
CA TYR A 118 0.95 -3.45 1.21
C TYR A 118 1.85 -2.59 0.33
N MET A 119 1.61 -1.30 0.33
CA MET A 119 2.38 -0.34 -0.44
C MET A 119 2.67 0.90 0.40
N ILE A 120 3.77 1.54 0.12
CA ILE A 120 4.10 2.84 0.70
C ILE A 120 3.73 3.93 -0.29
N SER A 121 2.92 4.87 0.14
CA SER A 121 2.52 6.05 -0.63
C SER A 121 3.35 7.25 -0.19
N GLY A 122 4.06 7.85 -1.12
CA GLY A 122 4.68 9.17 -1.00
C GLY A 122 3.81 10.24 -1.66
N PRO A 123 4.28 11.50 -1.71
CA PRO A 123 3.52 12.62 -2.29
C PRO A 123 3.17 12.44 -3.78
N TYR A 124 4.10 11.87 -4.56
CA TYR A 124 3.98 11.74 -6.03
C TYR A 124 4.46 10.39 -6.56
N TYR A 125 4.69 9.40 -5.67
CA TYR A 125 5.21 8.09 -6.02
C TYR A 125 4.67 7.05 -5.04
N SER A 126 4.86 5.80 -5.39
CA SER A 126 4.62 4.67 -4.50
C SER A 126 5.78 3.71 -4.54
N LEU A 127 6.08 3.12 -3.38
CA LEU A 127 7.00 2.00 -3.30
C LEU A 127 6.17 0.72 -3.17
N ILE A 128 6.65 -0.30 -3.84
CA ILE A 128 5.99 -1.60 -3.90
C ILE A 128 6.79 -2.65 -3.13
N PHE A 129 6.09 -3.59 -2.54
CA PHE A 129 6.67 -4.77 -1.94
C PHE A 129 7.52 -5.55 -2.95
N ASP A 130 8.71 -6.00 -2.54
CA ASP A 130 9.54 -6.89 -3.35
C ASP A 130 9.63 -8.28 -2.71
N SER A 131 9.02 -9.28 -3.36
CA SER A 131 8.95 -10.64 -2.85
C SER A 131 10.30 -11.36 -2.81
N THR A 132 11.22 -10.98 -3.69
CA THR A 132 12.56 -11.55 -3.71
C THR A 132 13.38 -11.04 -2.51
N LEU A 133 13.34 -9.75 -2.25
CA LEU A 133 14.00 -9.16 -1.07
C LEU A 133 13.31 -9.59 0.23
N TRP A 134 12.00 -9.84 0.19
CA TRP A 134 11.28 -10.42 1.32
C TRP A 134 11.86 -11.76 1.76
N SER A 135 12.22 -12.63 0.81
CA SER A 135 12.84 -13.93 1.13
C SER A 135 14.24 -13.80 1.76
N VAL A 136 14.91 -12.66 1.57
CA VAL A 136 16.21 -12.36 2.19
C VAL A 136 16.04 -12.00 3.67
N CYS A 137 15.09 -11.14 4.01
CA CYS A 137 14.86 -10.73 5.40
C CYS A 137 13.91 -11.67 6.18
N THR A 138 13.24 -12.59 5.49
CA THR A 138 12.33 -13.58 6.11
C THR A 138 12.62 -14.98 5.57
N PRO A 139 13.73 -15.63 5.99
CA PRO A 139 14.20 -16.90 5.41
C PRO A 139 13.20 -18.06 5.51
N THR A 140 12.27 -18.00 6.49
CA THR A 140 11.21 -19.02 6.68
C THR A 140 9.97 -18.73 5.84
N GLY A 141 9.93 -17.59 5.16
CA GLY A 141 8.77 -17.11 4.40
C GLY A 141 8.86 -17.34 2.90
N GLU A 142 9.70 -18.27 2.42
CA GLU A 142 9.82 -18.55 1.00
C GLU A 142 8.46 -18.71 0.31
N GLY A 143 8.15 -17.78 -0.59
CA GLY A 143 6.95 -17.80 -1.43
C GLY A 143 5.63 -17.47 -0.73
N GLN A 144 5.60 -17.13 0.55
CA GLN A 144 4.37 -16.77 1.25
C GLN A 144 4.06 -15.28 1.07
N LEU A 145 3.23 -14.98 0.10
CA LEU A 145 2.70 -13.64 -0.14
C LEU A 145 1.57 -13.26 0.83
N ALA A 146 0.99 -14.26 1.48
CA ALA A 146 -0.02 -14.15 2.52
C ALA A 146 0.52 -14.75 3.82
N THR A 147 0.33 -14.06 4.94
CA THR A 147 0.85 -14.45 6.25
C THR A 147 -0.30 -14.58 7.25
N ALA A 148 -0.48 -15.78 7.80
CA ALA A 148 -1.37 -16.03 8.92
C ALA A 148 -0.55 -16.07 10.21
N LEU A 149 -0.96 -15.30 11.22
CA LEU A 149 -0.40 -15.40 12.56
C LEU A 149 -1.21 -16.41 13.39
N GLN A 150 -0.51 -17.12 14.26
CA GLN A 150 -1.21 -17.93 15.26
C GLN A 150 -2.10 -17.05 16.14
N GLU A 151 -3.20 -17.62 16.60
CA GLU A 151 -4.11 -16.95 17.52
C GLU A 151 -3.37 -16.49 18.79
N ASP A 152 -3.72 -15.32 19.27
CA ASP A 152 -3.16 -14.68 20.46
C ASP A 152 -1.63 -14.45 20.43
N THR A 153 -1.08 -14.21 19.23
CA THR A 153 0.33 -13.90 19.03
C THR A 153 0.58 -12.50 18.52
N THR A 154 1.79 -12.03 18.76
CA THR A 154 2.35 -10.80 18.17
C THR A 154 3.66 -11.14 17.51
N TYR A 155 3.90 -10.63 16.31
CA TYR A 155 5.10 -10.90 15.54
C TYR A 155 5.54 -9.68 14.73
N SER A 156 6.86 -9.45 14.64
CA SER A 156 7.44 -8.37 13.84
C SER A 156 8.03 -8.92 12.54
N PHE A 157 7.80 -8.19 11.46
CA PHE A 157 8.36 -8.47 10.14
C PHE A 157 9.06 -7.24 9.61
N HIS A 158 10.20 -7.44 8.96
CA HIS A 158 10.81 -6.45 8.08
C HIS A 158 10.29 -6.63 6.67
N VAL A 159 9.67 -5.62 6.12
CA VAL A 159 9.05 -5.66 4.78
C VAL A 159 9.81 -4.71 3.85
N PRO A 160 10.50 -5.26 2.82
CA PRO A 160 11.27 -4.46 1.89
C PRO A 160 10.39 -3.90 0.78
N TYR A 161 10.55 -2.62 0.53
CA TYR A 161 9.89 -1.90 -0.55
C TYR A 161 10.92 -1.29 -1.50
N ILE A 162 10.59 -1.29 -2.78
CA ILE A 162 11.40 -0.67 -3.83
C ILE A 162 10.58 0.34 -4.63
N PHE A 163 11.25 1.28 -5.27
CA PHE A 163 10.61 2.13 -6.26
C PHE A 163 10.29 1.32 -7.52
N ALA A 164 9.10 1.54 -8.09
CA ALA A 164 8.76 0.94 -9.36
C ALA A 164 9.60 1.53 -10.50
N GLY A 165 10.11 0.67 -11.40
CA GLY A 165 10.72 1.10 -12.66
C GLY A 165 12.13 1.68 -12.58
N GLY A 166 12.97 1.28 -11.60
CA GLY A 166 14.37 1.71 -11.52
C GLY A 166 14.57 3.18 -11.14
N PHE A 167 13.54 3.82 -10.61
CA PHE A 167 13.64 5.16 -10.02
C PHE A 167 14.19 5.03 -8.59
N SER A 168 15.02 5.97 -8.17
CA SER A 168 15.43 6.10 -6.78
C SER A 168 15.34 7.53 -6.32
N LYS A 169 15.09 7.73 -5.03
CA LYS A 169 14.97 9.03 -4.40
C LYS A 169 15.38 8.91 -2.93
N ASP A 170 16.05 9.93 -2.44
CA ASP A 170 16.24 10.12 -0.99
C ASP A 170 14.89 10.41 -0.32
N LEU A 171 14.57 9.62 0.69
CA LEU A 171 13.31 9.68 1.44
C LEU A 171 13.44 10.41 2.78
N GLU A 172 14.64 10.89 3.14
CA GLU A 172 14.87 11.58 4.42
C GLU A 172 13.93 12.80 4.57
N GLY A 173 13.20 12.84 5.67
CA GLY A 173 12.23 13.90 5.98
C GLY A 173 10.94 13.87 5.14
N GLU A 174 10.77 12.92 4.24
CA GLU A 174 9.52 12.75 3.49
C GLU A 174 8.42 12.17 4.39
N LYS A 175 7.19 12.64 4.20
CA LYS A 175 6.01 12.01 4.78
C LYS A 175 5.57 10.83 3.93
N LEU A 176 5.67 9.66 4.49
CA LEU A 176 5.27 8.40 3.88
C LEU A 176 4.03 7.85 4.58
N ALA A 177 3.25 7.05 3.87
CA ALA A 177 2.09 6.37 4.43
C ALA A 177 2.02 4.92 3.94
N ALA A 178 2.06 3.98 4.86
CA ALA A 178 1.82 2.57 4.56
C ALA A 178 0.32 2.32 4.47
N VAL A 179 -0.14 1.81 3.33
CA VAL A 179 -1.53 1.41 3.10
C VAL A 179 -1.72 -0.02 3.62
N VAL A 180 -2.35 -0.16 4.78
CA VAL A 180 -2.51 -1.44 5.48
C VAL A 180 -3.88 -2.10 5.27
N SER A 181 -4.84 -1.38 4.72
CA SER A 181 -6.09 -1.92 4.15
C SER A 181 -6.66 -0.96 3.11
N ARG A 182 -7.55 -1.47 2.23
CA ARG A 182 -8.18 -0.67 1.18
C ARG A 182 -9.71 -0.69 1.27
N ILE A 183 -10.31 -1.78 1.69
CA ILE A 183 -11.76 -2.03 1.65
C ILE A 183 -12.22 -2.61 2.98
N PRO A 184 -13.38 -2.20 3.52
CA PRO A 184 -14.27 -1.13 3.11
C PRO A 184 -13.77 0.25 3.56
N VAL A 185 -12.69 0.30 4.34
CA VAL A 185 -12.01 1.50 4.83
C VAL A 185 -10.54 1.42 4.46
N LYS A 186 -10.03 2.48 3.84
CA LYS A 186 -8.61 2.60 3.55
C LYS A 186 -7.89 3.10 4.81
N LYS A 187 -7.09 2.23 5.42
CA LYS A 187 -6.30 2.57 6.61
C LYS A 187 -4.85 2.77 6.24
N MET A 188 -4.27 3.85 6.73
CA MET A 188 -2.89 4.23 6.44
C MET A 188 -2.15 4.60 7.72
N ILE A 189 -0.89 4.17 7.82
CA ILE A 189 0.01 4.55 8.92
C ILE A 189 1.02 5.54 8.35
N GLU A 190 0.99 6.77 8.85
CA GLU A 190 1.93 7.83 8.46
C GLU A 190 3.22 7.74 9.29
N PHE A 191 4.37 7.86 8.62
CA PHE A 191 5.69 7.84 9.25
C PHE A 191 6.69 8.69 8.46
N THR A 192 7.83 8.96 9.06
CA THR A 192 9.00 9.60 8.46
C THR A 192 10.26 8.80 8.78
N LEU A 193 11.29 8.93 7.94
CA LEU A 193 12.62 8.38 8.20
C LEU A 193 13.42 9.31 9.10
#